data_22e5a59c31eccadea7087141cb206e93
#
_entry.id   22e5a59c31eccadea7087141cb206e93
#
_cell.length_a   1.000
_cell.length_b   1.000
_cell.length_c   1.000
_cell.angle_alpha   90.00
_cell.angle_beta   90.00
_cell.angle_gamma   90.00
#
_symmetry.space_group_name_H-M   'P 1'
#
loop_
_entity.id
_entity.type
_entity.pdbx_description
1 polymer ?
#
loop_
_entity_poly.entity_id
_entity_poly.type
_entity_poly.pdbx_seq_one_letter_code
_entity_poly.pdbx_strand_id
1 'polypeptide(L)'
;ALRRGAQVTLVTGPVSLTPPQGAQVEPVRTTEDLLERMLALAPEQDIVIQAAAPADYRAQQIAPQKLKKQGDGALTLTFVPTPDVAKAVGEGKRDGQILVGFAAETETAVENARKKLDSKHLDMIVANDVTQPGAGFDVDTNIATIITHQQVESLPIMTKKALADEILTRALALRG
;
A
#
# COMPACT_ATOMS: atom_id res chain seq x y z
N ALA A 1 -14.05 -0.56 -7.07
CA ALA A 1 -13.67 -0.17 -8.43
C ALA A 1 -14.49 -0.98 -9.46
N LEU A 2 -14.39 -2.31 -9.55
CA LEU A 2 -15.12 -3.15 -10.52
C LEU A 2 -16.63 -2.87 -10.54
N ARG A 3 -17.30 -2.76 -9.38
CA ARG A 3 -18.74 -2.41 -9.29
C ARG A 3 -19.08 -1.02 -9.81
N ARG A 4 -18.09 -0.15 -9.94
CA ARG A 4 -18.21 1.19 -10.55
C ARG A 4 -17.83 1.20 -12.03
N GLY A 5 -17.63 0.00 -12.64
CA GLY A 5 -17.30 -0.14 -14.05
C GLY A 5 -15.83 0.08 -14.41
N ALA A 6 -14.93 0.17 -13.43
CA ALA A 6 -13.50 0.33 -13.69
C ALA A 6 -12.88 -1.00 -14.19
N GLN A 7 -11.90 -0.90 -15.06
CA GLN A 7 -10.94 -1.98 -15.30
C GLN A 7 -9.96 -2.01 -14.14
N VAL A 8 -9.71 -3.19 -13.56
CA VAL A 8 -8.87 -3.33 -12.37
C VAL A 8 -7.76 -4.33 -12.63
N THR A 9 -6.53 -3.90 -12.45
CA THR A 9 -5.36 -4.76 -12.34
C THR A 9 -4.94 -4.85 -10.88
N LEU A 10 -4.91 -6.07 -10.34
CA LEU A 10 -4.53 -6.36 -8.96
C LEU A 10 -3.14 -6.98 -8.92
N VAL A 11 -2.14 -6.19 -8.52
CA VAL A 11 -0.81 -6.71 -8.21
C VAL A 11 -0.81 -7.21 -6.77
N THR A 12 -0.56 -8.49 -6.54
CA THR A 12 -0.72 -9.11 -5.23
C THR A 12 0.39 -10.10 -4.90
N GLY A 13 0.87 -10.04 -3.67
CA GLY A 13 1.72 -11.07 -3.08
C GLY A 13 0.94 -12.34 -2.72
N PRO A 14 1.60 -13.35 -2.15
CA PRO A 14 0.96 -14.57 -1.70
C PRO A 14 0.02 -14.29 -0.52
N VAL A 15 -1.28 -14.39 -0.76
CA VAL A 15 -2.35 -14.21 0.24
C VAL A 15 -3.36 -15.35 0.13
N SER A 16 -4.10 -15.61 1.21
CA SER A 16 -5.17 -16.63 1.23
C SER A 16 -6.50 -16.15 0.62
N LEU A 17 -6.62 -14.85 0.37
CA LEU A 17 -7.84 -14.26 -0.18
C LEU A 17 -7.97 -14.55 -1.68
N THR A 18 -9.17 -14.94 -2.10
CA THR A 18 -9.49 -15.09 -3.52
C THR A 18 -9.61 -13.71 -4.18
N PRO A 19 -8.89 -13.46 -5.28
CA PRO A 19 -9.03 -12.23 -6.03
C PRO A 19 -10.47 -11.98 -6.48
N PRO A 20 -10.92 -10.71 -6.55
CA PRO A 20 -12.24 -10.37 -7.03
C PRO A 20 -12.44 -10.83 -8.49
N GLN A 21 -13.59 -11.43 -8.77
CA GLN A 21 -13.95 -11.80 -10.15
C GLN A 21 -13.98 -10.56 -11.04
N GLY A 22 -13.32 -10.63 -12.20
CA GLY A 22 -13.21 -9.53 -13.17
C GLY A 22 -11.97 -8.65 -13.00
N ALA A 23 -11.15 -8.87 -11.98
CA ALA A 23 -9.84 -8.22 -11.90
C ALA A 23 -8.80 -9.01 -12.72
N GLN A 24 -7.95 -8.31 -13.43
CA GLN A 24 -6.71 -8.89 -13.95
C GLN A 24 -5.73 -9.04 -12.78
N VAL A 25 -5.17 -10.24 -12.59
CA VAL A 25 -4.31 -10.55 -11.44
C VAL A 25 -2.87 -10.71 -11.89
N GLU A 26 -1.98 -9.95 -11.25
CA GLU A 26 -0.53 -9.97 -11.47
C GLU A 26 0.15 -10.42 -10.17
N PRO A 27 0.54 -11.69 -10.07
CA PRO A 27 1.17 -12.22 -8.87
C PRO A 27 2.64 -11.78 -8.76
N VAL A 28 3.05 -11.39 -7.54
CA VAL A 28 4.43 -11.03 -7.20
C VAL A 28 4.83 -11.73 -5.90
N ARG A 29 6.13 -11.87 -5.64
CA ARG A 29 6.64 -12.53 -4.44
C ARG A 29 7.58 -11.66 -3.60
N THR A 30 8.35 -10.80 -4.24
CA THR A 30 9.33 -9.93 -3.59
C THR A 30 8.93 -8.46 -3.76
N THR A 31 9.56 -7.58 -3.00
CA THR A 31 9.37 -6.13 -3.17
C THR A 31 9.95 -5.68 -4.52
N GLU A 32 11.00 -6.33 -4.98
CA GLU A 32 11.59 -6.09 -6.30
C GLU A 32 10.62 -6.47 -7.43
N ASP A 33 9.96 -7.63 -7.34
CA ASP A 33 8.90 -8.02 -8.30
C ASP A 33 7.75 -7.01 -8.29
N LEU A 34 7.34 -6.57 -7.07
CA LEU A 34 6.30 -5.57 -6.91
C LEU A 34 6.70 -4.26 -7.59
N LEU A 35 7.92 -3.78 -7.36
CA LEU A 35 8.44 -2.57 -7.99
C LEU A 35 8.42 -2.68 -9.52
N GLU A 36 8.97 -3.76 -10.07
CA GLU A 36 9.03 -3.99 -11.52
C GLU A 36 7.62 -3.97 -12.14
N ARG A 37 6.68 -4.70 -11.53
CA ARG A 37 5.30 -4.76 -12.05
C ARG A 37 4.57 -3.44 -11.90
N MET A 38 4.72 -2.75 -10.79
CA MET A 38 4.11 -1.44 -10.59
C MET A 38 4.62 -0.40 -11.59
N LEU A 39 5.94 -0.35 -11.84
CA LEU A 39 6.52 0.57 -12.82
C LEU A 39 6.10 0.24 -14.26
N ALA A 40 5.91 -1.03 -14.59
CA ALA A 40 5.44 -1.45 -15.91
C ALA A 40 3.96 -1.12 -16.14
N LEU A 41 3.11 -1.21 -15.11
CA LEU A 41 1.66 -1.10 -15.24
C LEU A 41 1.13 0.30 -14.90
N ALA A 42 1.76 1.01 -13.97
CA ALA A 42 1.28 2.31 -13.49
C ALA A 42 1.10 3.37 -14.59
N PRO A 43 1.97 3.48 -15.61
CA PRO A 43 1.81 4.49 -16.65
C PRO A 43 0.47 4.46 -17.39
N GLU A 44 -0.17 3.29 -17.49
CA GLU A 44 -1.44 3.10 -18.18
C GLU A 44 -2.67 3.28 -17.28
N GLN A 45 -2.46 3.50 -15.96
CA GLN A 45 -3.56 3.59 -15.02
C GLN A 45 -3.97 5.03 -14.75
N ASP A 46 -5.26 5.26 -14.55
CA ASP A 46 -5.79 6.55 -14.11
C ASP A 46 -5.63 6.76 -12.61
N ILE A 47 -5.79 5.71 -11.84
CA ILE A 47 -5.66 5.70 -10.39
C ILE A 47 -4.82 4.51 -9.96
N VAL A 48 -3.79 4.76 -9.19
CA VAL A 48 -2.96 3.74 -8.56
C VAL A 48 -3.20 3.77 -7.06
N ILE A 49 -3.51 2.61 -6.47
CA ILE A 49 -3.75 2.49 -5.03
C ILE A 49 -2.75 1.48 -4.46
N GLN A 50 -1.77 1.97 -3.72
CA GLN A 50 -0.81 1.12 -3.03
C GLN A 50 -1.25 0.87 -1.59
N ALA A 51 -2.02 -0.21 -1.41
CA ALA A 51 -2.42 -0.69 -0.09
C ALA A 51 -1.46 -1.76 0.49
N ALA A 52 -0.58 -2.31 -0.35
CA ALA A 52 0.45 -3.23 0.11
C ALA A 52 1.48 -2.52 1.01
N ALA A 53 1.90 -3.20 2.06
CA ALA A 53 2.94 -2.75 2.98
C ALA A 53 4.14 -3.72 2.93
N PRO A 54 5.00 -3.63 1.90
CA PRO A 54 6.20 -4.44 1.84
C PRO A 54 7.13 -4.10 3.01
N ALA A 55 7.93 -5.07 3.46
CA ALA A 55 8.91 -4.85 4.52
C ALA A 55 10.00 -3.87 4.07
N ASP A 56 10.44 -2.98 4.96
CA ASP A 56 11.48 -1.99 4.70
C ASP A 56 12.87 -2.60 4.51
N TYR A 57 13.06 -3.82 5.01
CA TYR A 57 14.34 -4.53 4.94
C TYR A 57 14.14 -5.98 4.51
N ARG A 58 15.10 -6.51 3.77
CA ARG A 58 15.20 -7.93 3.43
C ARG A 58 16.57 -8.50 3.80
N ALA A 59 16.65 -9.79 3.96
CA ALA A 59 17.94 -10.45 4.12
C ALA A 59 18.84 -10.20 2.90
N GLN A 60 20.09 -9.81 3.13
CA GLN A 60 21.06 -9.57 2.05
C GLN A 60 21.33 -10.84 1.24
N GLN A 61 21.35 -11.99 1.91
CA GLN A 61 21.59 -13.28 1.29
C GLN A 61 20.48 -14.26 1.68
N ILE A 62 20.01 -15.01 0.71
CA ILE A 62 19.08 -16.12 0.92
C ILE A 62 19.92 -17.40 0.91
N ALA A 63 19.90 -18.16 2.00
CA ALA A 63 20.58 -19.43 2.08
C ALA A 63 19.97 -20.42 1.06
N PRO A 64 20.80 -21.09 0.22
CA PRO A 64 20.30 -22.06 -0.77
C PRO A 64 19.69 -23.30 -0.12
N GLN A 65 20.00 -23.55 1.14
CA GLN A 65 19.51 -24.68 1.92
C GLN A 65 19.17 -24.25 3.35
N LYS A 66 18.42 -25.10 4.05
CA LYS A 66 18.08 -24.90 5.47
C LYS A 66 19.35 -24.69 6.31
N LEU A 67 19.43 -23.56 6.97
CA LEU A 67 20.47 -23.29 7.98
C LEU A 67 20.27 -24.23 9.17
N LYS A 68 21.24 -25.09 9.41
CA LYS A 68 21.24 -25.96 10.60
C LYS A 68 21.95 -25.25 11.75
N LYS A 69 21.41 -25.41 12.98
CA LYS A 69 22.08 -24.96 14.19
C LYS A 69 23.48 -25.64 14.30
N GLN A 70 24.50 -24.82 14.43
CA GLN A 70 25.88 -25.28 14.63
C GLN A 70 26.31 -24.90 16.07
N GLY A 71 26.19 -25.86 16.97
CA GLY A 71 26.51 -25.62 18.39
C GLY A 71 25.56 -24.61 19.05
N ASP A 72 26.07 -23.88 20.05
CA ASP A 72 25.33 -22.85 20.81
C ASP A 72 25.72 -21.42 20.40
N GLY A 73 26.38 -21.26 19.26
CA GLY A 73 26.80 -19.96 18.75
C GLY A 73 25.63 -19.12 18.22
N ALA A 74 25.78 -17.79 18.26
CA ALA A 74 24.84 -16.86 17.68
C ALA A 74 24.87 -16.92 16.15
N LEU A 75 23.72 -16.69 15.50
CA LEU A 75 23.61 -16.49 14.06
C LEU A 75 23.47 -14.99 13.78
N THR A 76 24.40 -14.43 13.03
CA THR A 76 24.32 -13.03 12.56
C THR A 76 23.76 -13.01 11.14
N LEU A 77 22.72 -12.17 10.92
CA LEU A 77 22.12 -11.94 9.62
C LEU A 77 22.26 -10.45 9.23
N THR A 78 22.66 -10.19 8.01
CA THR A 78 22.69 -8.84 7.47
C THR A 78 21.40 -8.56 6.70
N PHE A 79 20.76 -7.42 7.01
CA PHE A 79 19.59 -6.92 6.30
C PHE A 79 19.95 -5.69 5.48
N VAL A 80 19.37 -5.58 4.29
CA VAL A 80 19.53 -4.44 3.39
C VAL A 80 18.16 -3.81 3.11
N PRO A 81 18.09 -2.49 2.86
CA PRO A 81 16.83 -1.84 2.53
C PRO A 81 16.17 -2.43 1.28
N THR A 82 14.86 -2.47 1.28
CA THR A 82 14.05 -2.75 0.09
C THR A 82 13.74 -1.45 -0.67
N PRO A 83 13.41 -1.50 -1.96
CA PRO A 83 13.02 -0.31 -2.69
C PRO A 83 11.68 0.26 -2.19
N ASP A 84 11.56 1.58 -2.20
CA ASP A 84 10.29 2.27 -1.91
C ASP A 84 9.42 2.32 -3.17
N VAL A 85 8.52 1.37 -3.29
CA VAL A 85 7.67 1.21 -4.48
C VAL A 85 6.75 2.42 -4.69
N ALA A 86 6.13 2.94 -3.62
CA ALA A 86 5.24 4.10 -3.72
C ALA A 86 5.98 5.34 -4.22
N LYS A 87 7.19 5.57 -3.71
CA LYS A 87 8.05 6.67 -4.16
C LYS A 87 8.43 6.51 -5.62
N ALA A 88 8.89 5.34 -6.03
CA ALA A 88 9.28 5.09 -7.42
C ALA A 88 8.12 5.26 -8.41
N VAL A 89 6.91 4.82 -8.06
CA VAL A 89 5.69 5.06 -8.86
C VAL A 89 5.35 6.55 -8.89
N GLY A 90 5.46 7.25 -7.76
CA GLY A 90 5.19 8.69 -7.67
C GLY A 90 6.15 9.54 -8.50
N GLU A 91 7.44 9.18 -8.56
CA GLU A 91 8.43 9.84 -9.42
C GLU A 91 8.14 9.69 -10.92
N GLY A 92 7.48 8.60 -11.33
CA GLY A 92 7.05 8.34 -12.70
C GLY A 92 5.59 8.74 -13.00
N LYS A 93 4.90 9.37 -12.05
CA LYS A 93 3.49 9.71 -12.18
C LYS A 93 3.25 10.74 -13.29
N ARG A 94 2.28 10.47 -14.17
CA ARG A 94 1.88 11.39 -15.23
C ARG A 94 0.82 12.39 -14.75
N ASP A 95 0.69 13.49 -15.49
CA ASP A 95 -0.34 14.50 -15.20
C ASP A 95 -1.75 13.90 -15.23
N GLY A 96 -2.57 14.27 -14.23
CA GLY A 96 -3.93 13.77 -14.07
C GLY A 96 -4.04 12.32 -13.52
N GLN A 97 -2.92 11.65 -13.27
CA GLN A 97 -2.90 10.36 -12.58
C GLN A 97 -2.97 10.56 -11.06
N ILE A 98 -3.78 9.77 -10.39
CA ILE A 98 -3.92 9.81 -8.93
C ILE A 98 -3.19 8.65 -8.29
N LEU A 99 -2.32 8.94 -7.34
CA LEU A 99 -1.60 7.94 -6.54
C LEU A 99 -2.06 8.02 -5.07
N VAL A 100 -2.63 6.92 -4.60
CA VAL A 100 -3.12 6.76 -3.23
C VAL A 100 -2.20 5.83 -2.46
N GLY A 101 -1.68 6.30 -1.32
CA GLY A 101 -0.91 5.49 -0.38
C GLY A 101 -1.71 5.11 0.86
N PHE A 102 -1.21 4.12 1.59
CA PHE A 102 -1.72 3.73 2.90
C PHE A 102 -0.64 3.89 3.96
N ALA A 103 -1.06 4.23 5.18
CA ALA A 103 -0.19 4.28 6.34
C ALA A 103 -0.92 3.68 7.54
N ALA A 104 -0.21 2.84 8.32
CA ALA A 104 -0.64 2.46 9.66
C ALA A 104 0.08 3.41 10.62
N GLU A 105 -0.66 4.22 11.34
CA GLU A 105 -0.09 5.28 12.15
C GLU A 105 -0.62 5.23 13.58
N THR A 106 0.18 5.75 14.49
CA THR A 106 -0.17 5.94 15.90
C THR A 106 -0.30 7.44 16.23
N GLU A 107 0.44 8.01 17.15
CA GLU A 107 0.20 9.35 17.72
C GLU A 107 0.59 10.56 16.83
N THR A 108 1.41 10.41 15.79
CA THR A 108 1.85 11.51 14.89
C THR A 108 1.40 11.31 13.44
N ALA A 109 0.24 10.65 13.28
CA ALA A 109 -0.28 10.20 11.99
C ALA A 109 -0.32 11.27 10.90
N VAL A 110 -0.88 12.44 11.20
CA VAL A 110 -1.13 13.48 10.18
C VAL A 110 0.16 14.13 9.69
N GLU A 111 1.09 14.43 10.60
CA GLU A 111 2.35 15.07 10.22
C GLU A 111 3.23 14.13 9.39
N ASN A 112 3.35 12.87 9.82
CA ASN A 112 4.09 11.84 9.08
C ASN A 112 3.46 11.55 7.71
N ALA A 113 2.12 11.52 7.64
CA ALA A 113 1.41 11.33 6.39
C ALA A 113 1.65 12.49 5.42
N ARG A 114 1.66 13.74 5.88
CA ARG A 114 2.00 14.90 5.04
C ARG A 114 3.42 14.81 4.47
N LYS A 115 4.41 14.44 5.30
CA LYS A 115 5.78 14.20 4.83
C LYS A 115 5.84 13.10 3.75
N LYS A 116 5.03 12.05 3.90
CA LYS A 116 4.93 10.97 2.90
C LYS A 116 4.24 11.43 1.62
N LEU A 117 3.18 12.28 1.71
CA LEU A 117 2.55 12.89 0.52
C LEU A 117 3.59 13.56 -0.35
N ASP A 118 4.40 14.47 0.24
CA ASP A 118 5.39 15.22 -0.49
C ASP A 118 6.53 14.33 -1.01
N SER A 119 7.14 13.53 -0.12
CA SER A 119 8.34 12.76 -0.44
C SER A 119 8.12 11.60 -1.42
N LYS A 120 6.87 11.13 -1.56
CA LYS A 120 6.49 10.04 -2.46
C LYS A 120 5.56 10.49 -3.60
N HIS A 121 5.31 11.79 -3.73
CA HIS A 121 4.42 12.39 -4.74
C HIS A 121 3.01 11.78 -4.76
N LEU A 122 2.47 11.48 -3.57
CA LEU A 122 1.12 10.96 -3.42
C LEU A 122 0.09 12.10 -3.50
N ASP A 123 -1.09 11.80 -4.00
CA ASP A 123 -2.23 12.74 -4.00
C ASP A 123 -3.11 12.57 -2.77
N MET A 124 -3.12 11.37 -2.23
CA MET A 124 -3.92 11.02 -1.05
C MET A 124 -3.23 9.94 -0.22
N ILE A 125 -3.33 10.04 1.09
CA ILE A 125 -2.98 8.98 2.03
C ILE A 125 -4.22 8.59 2.84
N VAL A 126 -4.40 7.28 2.98
CA VAL A 126 -5.35 6.67 3.91
C VAL A 126 -4.57 6.23 5.14
N ALA A 127 -4.67 7.01 6.20
CA ALA A 127 -4.03 6.70 7.48
C ALA A 127 -5.00 5.88 8.34
N ASN A 128 -4.64 4.61 8.57
CA ASN A 128 -5.42 3.70 9.41
C ASN A 128 -5.00 3.86 10.87
N ASP A 129 -5.95 4.13 11.76
CA ASP A 129 -5.73 4.05 13.20
C ASP A 129 -5.89 2.60 13.67
N VAL A 130 -4.77 1.92 13.83
CA VAL A 130 -4.73 0.50 14.25
C VAL A 130 -4.75 0.33 15.77
N THR A 131 -4.82 1.42 16.53
CA THR A 131 -4.80 1.41 18.00
C THR A 131 -6.19 1.26 18.61
N GLN A 132 -7.24 1.57 17.85
CA GLN A 132 -8.60 1.58 18.37
C GLN A 132 -9.31 0.22 18.20
N PRO A 133 -10.18 -0.14 19.16
CA PRO A 133 -11.02 -1.33 19.03
C PRO A 133 -11.89 -1.28 17.77
N GLY A 134 -11.90 -2.36 16.98
CA GLY A 134 -12.65 -2.43 15.72
C GLY A 134 -11.92 -1.87 14.49
N ALA A 135 -10.68 -1.42 14.66
CA ALA A 135 -9.79 -1.08 13.56
C ALA A 135 -8.60 -2.05 13.53
N GLY A 136 -8.07 -2.35 12.35
CA GLY A 136 -6.88 -3.20 12.20
C GLY A 136 -6.97 -4.23 11.09
N PHE A 137 -6.02 -5.20 11.12
CA PHE A 137 -5.83 -6.14 10.01
C PHE A 137 -6.86 -7.27 9.99
N ASP A 138 -7.23 -7.82 11.15
CA ASP A 138 -8.04 -9.04 11.30
C ASP A 138 -9.54 -8.79 11.57
N VAL A 139 -10.01 -7.58 11.31
CA VAL A 139 -11.42 -7.19 11.48
C VAL A 139 -12.00 -6.65 10.17
N ASP A 140 -13.32 -6.74 10.01
CA ASP A 140 -14.03 -6.29 8.80
C ASP A 140 -14.27 -4.78 8.74
N THR A 141 -14.01 -4.08 9.86
CA THR A 141 -14.17 -2.64 10.00
C THR A 141 -12.81 -1.93 10.02
N ASN A 142 -12.84 -0.62 9.83
CA ASN A 142 -11.66 0.22 9.95
C ASN A 142 -12.07 1.65 10.37
N ILE A 143 -11.11 2.35 10.99
CA ILE A 143 -11.14 3.78 11.26
C ILE A 143 -9.99 4.38 10.48
N ALA A 144 -10.27 5.34 9.63
CA ALA A 144 -9.26 5.94 8.77
C ALA A 144 -9.39 7.44 8.71
N THR A 145 -8.26 8.10 8.54
CA THR A 145 -8.19 9.53 8.20
C THR A 145 -7.69 9.65 6.77
N ILE A 146 -8.44 10.35 5.94
CA ILE A 146 -8.04 10.70 4.58
C ILE A 146 -7.26 12.00 4.62
N ILE A 147 -6.08 11.99 4.05
CA ILE A 147 -5.16 13.12 4.05
C ILE A 147 -4.77 13.43 2.61
N THR A 148 -4.97 14.67 2.19
CA THR A 148 -4.53 15.23 0.91
C THR A 148 -3.68 16.48 1.18
N HIS A 149 -3.13 17.11 0.16
CA HIS A 149 -2.41 18.39 0.30
C HIS A 149 -3.32 19.51 0.84
N GLN A 150 -4.63 19.43 0.58
CA GLN A 150 -5.59 20.49 0.89
C GLN A 150 -6.34 20.26 2.21
N GLN A 151 -6.61 19.01 2.56
CA GLN A 151 -7.49 18.69 3.68
C GLN A 151 -7.09 17.42 4.44
N VAL A 152 -7.56 17.35 5.68
CA VAL A 152 -7.50 16.18 6.56
C VAL A 152 -8.92 15.88 7.01
N GLU A 153 -9.41 14.68 6.77
CA GLU A 153 -10.77 14.27 7.08
C GLU A 153 -10.76 12.92 7.81
N SER A 154 -11.22 12.91 9.05
CA SER A 154 -11.40 11.67 9.80
C SER A 154 -12.75 11.05 9.48
N LEU A 155 -12.74 9.78 9.10
CA LEU A 155 -13.94 9.01 8.80
C LEU A 155 -14.40 8.24 10.05
N PRO A 156 -15.72 8.09 10.24
CA PRO A 156 -16.22 7.24 11.31
C PRO A 156 -15.85 5.77 11.05
N ILE A 157 -15.96 4.94 12.10
CA ILE A 157 -15.81 3.50 11.92
C ILE A 157 -16.79 2.98 10.86
N MET A 158 -16.28 2.24 9.90
CA MET A 158 -17.06 1.68 8.81
C MET A 158 -16.47 0.36 8.32
N THR A 159 -17.22 -0.38 7.51
CA THR A 159 -16.67 -1.60 6.90
C THR A 159 -15.55 -1.26 5.91
N LYS A 160 -14.57 -2.16 5.74
CA LYS A 160 -13.49 -2.00 4.73
C LYS A 160 -14.05 -1.79 3.32
N LYS A 161 -15.22 -2.35 3.02
CA LYS A 161 -15.91 -2.16 1.75
C LYS A 161 -16.46 -0.74 1.59
N ALA A 162 -17.06 -0.18 2.63
CA ALA A 162 -17.53 1.21 2.63
C ALA A 162 -16.35 2.17 2.55
N LEU A 163 -15.28 1.93 3.32
CA LEU A 163 -14.06 2.73 3.25
C LEU A 163 -13.44 2.71 1.83
N ALA A 164 -13.42 1.57 1.17
CA ALA A 164 -12.94 1.48 -0.21
C ALA A 164 -13.78 2.33 -1.18
N ASP A 165 -15.09 2.40 -0.99
CA ASP A 165 -15.98 3.27 -1.78
C ASP A 165 -15.70 4.76 -1.49
N GLU A 166 -15.47 5.14 -0.23
CA GLU A 166 -15.10 6.51 0.17
C GLU A 166 -13.74 6.93 -0.43
N ILE A 167 -12.74 6.05 -0.40
CA ILE A 167 -11.43 6.27 -1.02
C ILE A 167 -11.57 6.53 -2.52
N LEU A 168 -12.31 5.69 -3.23
CA LEU A 168 -12.52 5.84 -4.67
C LEU A 168 -13.26 7.13 -5.02
N THR A 169 -14.26 7.53 -4.22
CA THR A 169 -15.00 8.78 -4.43
C THR A 169 -14.08 9.98 -4.33
N ARG A 170 -13.19 10.02 -3.31
CA ARG A 170 -12.24 11.11 -3.14
C ARG A 170 -11.13 11.10 -4.18
N ALA A 171 -10.60 9.93 -4.52
CA ALA A 171 -9.60 9.80 -5.57
C ALA A 171 -10.13 10.33 -6.92
N LEU A 172 -11.39 10.04 -7.26
CA LEU A 172 -12.04 10.56 -8.45
C LEU A 172 -12.23 12.09 -8.39
N ALA A 173 -12.57 12.64 -7.22
CA ALA A 173 -12.72 14.08 -7.04
C ALA A 173 -11.40 14.85 -7.16
N LEU A 174 -10.25 14.22 -6.88
CA LEU A 174 -8.93 14.83 -7.07
C LEU A 174 -8.51 14.90 -8.54
N ARG A 175 -9.19 14.16 -9.40
CA ARG A 175 -8.87 14.11 -10.83
C ARG A 175 -9.49 15.27 -11.62
N GLY A 176 -10.47 15.98 -11.06
CA GLY A 176 -11.18 17.12 -11.70
C GLY A 176 -12.32 16.69 -12.56
#